data_37813a6c36bf1c2a967d44a0f6efd1ce
#
_entry.id   37813a6c36bf1c2a967d44a0f6efd1ce
#
_cell.length_a   1.000
_cell.length_b   1.000
_cell.length_c   1.000
_cell.angle_alpha   90.00
_cell.angle_beta   90.00
_cell.angle_gamma   90.00
#
_symmetry.space_group_name_H-M   'P 1'
#
loop_
_entity.id
_entity.type
_entity.pdbx_description
1 polymer ?
#
loop_
_entity_poly.entity_id
_entity_poly.type
_entity_poly.pdbx_seq_one_letter_code
_entity_poly.pdbx_strand_id
1 'polypeptide(L)'
;YKNEFSYLWPKDLNKFNKVLNIIYEKKLSGSKIAETSAQIKAYKGYFNEPSKFVKSGPCNFDKSLTLSSTGDMFLCFNYNSIGNIRNIKLTNAWKSMATNQVRKDIRKCTKNCHFLINCYFEE
;
A
#
# COMPACT_ATOMS: atom_id res chain seq x y z
N TYR A 1 11.01 10.31 -0.20
CA TYR A 1 11.27 9.92 -1.61
C TYR A 1 12.06 10.94 -2.44
N LYS A 2 12.30 12.14 -1.93
CA LYS A 2 12.97 13.17 -2.74
C LYS A 2 14.50 13.04 -2.84
N ASN A 3 15.15 12.25 -2.00
CA ASN A 3 16.61 12.24 -1.93
C ASN A 3 17.26 10.97 -2.46
N GLU A 4 17.08 9.83 -1.82
CA GLU A 4 17.86 8.64 -2.10
C GLU A 4 17.27 7.77 -3.24
N PHE A 5 15.95 7.81 -3.44
CA PHE A 5 15.23 7.01 -4.45
C PHE A 5 14.61 7.86 -5.56
N SER A 6 15.07 9.10 -5.73
CA SER A 6 14.56 9.99 -6.78
C SER A 6 14.74 9.42 -8.19
N TYR A 7 15.74 8.57 -8.41
CA TYR A 7 16.00 7.89 -9.68
C TYR A 7 14.91 6.87 -10.05
N LEU A 8 14.12 6.39 -9.09
CA LEU A 8 12.97 5.48 -9.31
C LEU A 8 11.69 6.24 -9.66
N TRP A 9 11.70 7.57 -9.53
CA TRP A 9 10.52 8.36 -9.83
C TRP A 9 10.38 8.59 -11.34
N PRO A 10 9.16 8.59 -11.91
CA PRO A 10 8.99 8.88 -13.32
C PRO A 10 9.60 10.25 -13.69
N LYS A 11 10.56 10.25 -14.60
CA LYS A 11 11.24 11.49 -15.04
C LYS A 11 10.33 12.39 -15.87
N ASP A 12 9.43 11.80 -16.65
CA ASP A 12 8.44 12.48 -17.50
C ASP A 12 7.03 12.10 -17.04
N LEU A 13 6.44 12.94 -16.22
CA LEU A 13 5.09 12.74 -15.71
C LEU A 13 4.02 12.84 -16.80
N ASN A 14 4.26 13.61 -17.86
CA ASN A 14 3.32 13.70 -18.97
C ASN A 14 3.26 12.39 -19.74
N LYS A 15 4.42 11.81 -20.05
CA LYS A 15 4.51 10.49 -20.69
C LYS A 15 3.93 9.41 -19.78
N PHE A 16 4.25 9.43 -18.50
CA PHE A 16 3.71 8.50 -17.50
C PHE A 16 2.18 8.56 -17.45
N ASN A 17 1.60 9.75 -17.38
CA ASN A 17 0.15 9.94 -17.36
C ASN A 17 -0.53 9.46 -18.66
N LYS A 18 0.10 9.68 -19.83
CA LYS A 18 -0.39 9.15 -21.12
C LYS A 18 -0.43 7.61 -21.09
N VAL A 19 0.63 6.97 -20.61
CA VAL A 19 0.68 5.50 -20.48
C VAL A 19 -0.39 4.99 -19.52
N LEU A 20 -0.58 5.61 -18.37
CA LEU A 20 -1.63 5.22 -17.43
C LEU A 20 -3.03 5.38 -18.02
N ASN A 21 -3.28 6.42 -18.80
CA ASN A 21 -4.56 6.59 -19.49
C ASN A 21 -4.80 5.44 -20.51
N ILE A 22 -3.79 5.05 -21.29
CA ILE A 22 -3.89 3.93 -22.22
C ILE A 22 -4.18 2.62 -21.49
N ILE A 23 -3.51 2.38 -20.36
CA ILE A 23 -3.75 1.20 -19.52
C ILE A 23 -5.18 1.21 -18.97
N TYR A 24 -5.65 2.36 -18.50
CA TYR A 24 -6.99 2.54 -17.99
C TYR A 24 -8.06 2.24 -19.06
N GLU A 25 -7.92 2.81 -20.27
CA GLU A 25 -8.84 2.55 -21.39
C GLU A 25 -8.84 1.07 -21.82
N LYS A 26 -7.66 0.44 -21.85
CA LYS A 26 -7.55 -0.99 -22.12
C LYS A 26 -8.25 -1.83 -21.02
N LYS A 27 -8.14 -1.44 -19.76
CA LYS A 27 -8.86 -2.11 -18.66
C LYS A 27 -10.37 -2.00 -18.89
N LEU A 28 -10.88 -0.81 -19.21
CA LEU A 28 -12.30 -0.58 -19.46
C LEU A 28 -12.82 -1.36 -20.67
N SER A 29 -11.98 -1.57 -21.69
CA SER A 29 -12.31 -2.37 -22.87
C SER A 29 -12.20 -3.89 -22.67
N GLY A 30 -12.00 -4.34 -21.43
CA GLY A 30 -12.00 -5.78 -21.09
C GLY A 30 -10.64 -6.47 -21.20
N SER A 31 -9.54 -5.72 -21.37
CA SER A 31 -8.20 -6.32 -21.33
C SER A 31 -7.93 -6.95 -19.94
N LYS A 32 -7.19 -8.06 -19.93
CA LYS A 32 -6.81 -8.78 -18.69
C LYS A 32 -5.71 -8.02 -17.94
N ILE A 33 -6.09 -6.95 -17.27
CA ILE A 33 -5.23 -6.14 -16.41
C ILE A 33 -5.65 -6.41 -14.98
N ALA A 34 -4.70 -6.86 -14.13
CA ALA A 34 -4.97 -7.27 -12.75
C ALA A 34 -5.37 -6.09 -11.84
N GLU A 35 -4.76 -4.93 -12.06
CA GLU A 35 -5.05 -3.73 -11.29
C GLU A 35 -6.49 -3.27 -11.51
N THR A 36 -7.15 -2.81 -10.45
CA THR A 36 -8.48 -2.20 -10.54
C THR A 36 -8.42 -0.84 -11.20
N SER A 37 -9.53 -0.38 -11.75
CA SER A 37 -9.66 0.97 -12.33
C SER A 37 -9.33 2.06 -11.30
N ALA A 38 -9.76 1.85 -10.05
CA ALA A 38 -9.45 2.74 -8.92
C ALA A 38 -7.95 2.78 -8.60
N GLN A 39 -7.27 1.63 -8.67
CA GLN A 39 -5.82 1.54 -8.44
C GLN A 39 -5.02 2.27 -9.52
N ILE A 40 -5.39 2.15 -10.79
CA ILE A 40 -4.73 2.87 -11.89
C ILE A 40 -4.87 4.39 -11.70
N LYS A 41 -6.05 4.86 -11.28
CA LYS A 41 -6.28 6.28 -10.92
C LYS A 41 -5.42 6.71 -9.73
N ALA A 42 -5.27 5.84 -8.73
CA ALA A 42 -4.44 6.11 -7.56
C ALA A 42 -2.95 6.24 -7.91
N TYR A 43 -2.42 5.45 -8.83
CA TYR A 43 -1.05 5.63 -9.35
C TYR A 43 -0.87 7.04 -9.93
N LYS A 44 -1.81 7.50 -10.73
CA LYS A 44 -1.76 8.84 -11.31
C LYS A 44 -1.73 9.93 -10.23
N GLY A 45 -2.61 9.85 -9.24
CA GLY A 45 -2.64 10.78 -8.11
C GLY A 45 -1.34 10.75 -7.30
N TYR A 46 -0.85 9.57 -6.95
CA TYR A 46 0.34 9.39 -6.15
C TYR A 46 1.61 9.97 -6.79
N PHE A 47 1.84 9.71 -8.07
CA PHE A 47 3.05 10.17 -8.76
C PHE A 47 3.00 11.65 -9.13
N ASN A 48 1.82 12.24 -9.34
CA ASN A 48 1.70 13.68 -9.62
C ASN A 48 1.73 14.53 -8.33
N GLU A 49 1.07 14.06 -7.25
CA GLU A 49 0.96 14.78 -5.99
C GLU A 49 1.25 13.85 -4.80
N PRO A 50 2.54 13.45 -4.59
CA PRO A 50 2.89 12.45 -3.58
C PRO A 50 2.63 12.88 -2.13
N SER A 51 2.43 14.16 -1.88
CA SER A 51 2.05 14.69 -0.57
C SER A 51 0.55 14.54 -0.28
N LYS A 52 -0.26 14.28 -1.30
CA LYS A 52 -1.71 14.14 -1.17
C LYS A 52 -2.10 12.70 -0.92
N PHE A 53 -2.95 12.46 0.07
CA PHE A 53 -3.45 11.13 0.34
C PHE A 53 -4.40 10.68 -0.78
N VAL A 54 -4.08 9.57 -1.46
CA VAL A 54 -4.80 9.13 -2.67
C VAL A 54 -6.00 8.22 -2.39
N LYS A 55 -6.17 7.76 -1.15
CA LYS A 55 -7.27 6.89 -0.74
C LYS A 55 -8.22 7.63 0.19
N SER A 56 -9.51 7.60 -0.12
CA SER A 56 -10.56 8.25 0.68
C SER A 56 -10.95 7.50 1.96
N GLY A 57 -10.49 6.28 2.14
CA GLY A 57 -10.85 5.43 3.28
C GLY A 57 -9.65 4.94 4.07
N PRO A 58 -9.86 4.24 5.18
CA PRO A 58 -8.78 3.69 5.98
C PRO A 58 -7.97 2.65 5.20
N CYS A 59 -6.69 2.54 5.54
CA CYS A 59 -5.80 1.53 4.96
C CYS A 59 -6.19 0.12 5.45
N ASN A 60 -6.29 -0.86 4.53
CA ASN A 60 -6.67 -2.24 4.84
C ASN A 60 -5.50 -3.11 5.34
N PHE A 61 -4.31 -2.55 5.53
CA PHE A 61 -3.18 -3.29 6.10
C PHE A 61 -3.43 -3.78 7.54
N ASP A 62 -4.43 -3.24 8.21
CA ASP A 62 -4.90 -3.75 9.51
C ASP A 62 -5.40 -5.21 9.45
N LYS A 63 -5.71 -5.72 8.26
CA LYS A 63 -6.16 -7.10 7.99
C LYS A 63 -5.06 -7.98 7.37
N SER A 64 -3.87 -7.43 7.12
CA SER A 64 -2.76 -8.13 6.48
C SER A 64 -1.76 -8.63 7.49
N LEU A 65 -1.02 -9.66 7.12
CA LEU A 65 0.15 -10.15 7.85
C LEU A 65 1.31 -10.32 6.89
N THR A 66 2.44 -9.74 7.24
CA THR A 66 3.71 -9.94 6.54
C THR A 66 4.72 -10.56 7.47
N LEU A 67 5.44 -11.56 6.98
CA LEU A 67 6.58 -12.17 7.68
C LEU A 67 7.89 -11.70 7.06
N SER A 68 8.84 -11.28 7.90
CA SER A 68 10.22 -11.05 7.46
C SER A 68 10.96 -12.36 7.29
N SER A 69 12.12 -12.31 6.65
CA SER A 69 13.05 -13.46 6.56
C SER A 69 13.58 -13.92 7.91
N THR A 70 13.55 -13.06 8.92
CA THR A 70 13.93 -13.35 10.31
C THR A 70 12.78 -13.90 11.17
N GLY A 71 11.56 -13.96 10.60
CA GLY A 71 10.37 -14.47 11.28
C GLY A 71 9.58 -13.40 12.05
N ASP A 72 9.93 -12.12 11.90
CA ASP A 72 9.16 -11.05 12.51
C ASP A 72 7.84 -10.84 11.77
N MET A 73 6.79 -10.61 12.55
CA MET A 73 5.42 -10.44 12.07
C MET A 73 5.04 -8.97 12.05
N PHE A 74 4.53 -8.48 10.92
CA PHE A 74 4.09 -7.09 10.76
C PHE A 74 2.70 -7.04 10.15
N LEU A 75 1.88 -6.10 10.56
CA LEU A 75 0.70 -5.69 9.82
C LEU A 75 1.09 -4.69 8.73
N CYS A 76 1.99 -3.76 9.06
CA CYS A 76 2.53 -2.78 8.14
C CYS A 76 3.97 -2.43 8.55
N PHE A 77 4.88 -2.31 7.60
CA PHE A 77 6.29 -1.99 7.86
C PHE A 77 6.54 -0.58 8.45
N ASN A 78 5.54 0.29 8.43
CA ASN A 78 5.62 1.59 9.08
C ASN A 78 5.38 1.53 10.60
N TYR A 79 5.10 0.35 11.13
CA TYR A 79 4.83 0.11 12.56
C TYR A 79 5.72 -1.01 13.08
N ASN A 80 5.82 -1.10 14.40
CA ASN A 80 6.62 -2.13 15.06
C ASN A 80 6.09 -3.54 14.76
N SER A 81 6.99 -4.51 14.81
CA SER A 81 6.65 -5.92 14.77
C SER A 81 5.65 -6.28 15.90
N ILE A 82 4.68 -7.11 15.58
CA ILE A 82 3.72 -7.68 16.56
C ILE A 82 4.23 -8.95 17.23
N GLY A 83 5.46 -9.34 16.94
CA GLY A 83 6.14 -10.50 17.50
C GLY A 83 6.96 -11.27 16.47
N ASN A 84 7.60 -12.35 16.92
CA ASN A 84 8.36 -13.25 16.05
C ASN A 84 7.80 -14.67 16.15
N ILE A 85 7.60 -15.33 14.99
CA ILE A 85 6.98 -16.68 14.95
C ILE A 85 7.79 -17.75 15.67
N ARG A 86 9.08 -17.52 15.94
CA ARG A 86 9.93 -18.44 16.73
C ARG A 86 9.62 -18.38 18.22
N ASN A 87 9.08 -17.26 18.70
CA ASN A 87 8.89 -16.99 20.12
C ASN A 87 7.41 -16.99 20.55
N ILE A 88 6.49 -16.74 19.62
CA ILE A 88 5.06 -16.65 19.91
C ILE A 88 4.23 -17.27 18.80
N LYS A 89 3.18 -18.02 19.17
CA LYS A 89 2.22 -18.55 18.20
C LYS A 89 1.51 -17.40 17.46
N LEU A 90 1.39 -17.53 16.15
CA LEU A 90 0.73 -16.54 15.28
C LEU A 90 -0.65 -16.13 15.81
N THR A 91 -1.46 -17.09 16.25
CA THR A 91 -2.81 -16.83 16.80
C THR A 91 -2.78 -15.93 18.03
N ASN A 92 -1.78 -16.09 18.87
CA ASN A 92 -1.60 -15.27 20.09
C ASN A 92 -1.14 -13.86 19.72
N ALA A 93 -0.14 -13.74 18.84
CA ALA A 93 0.30 -12.44 18.32
C ALA A 93 -0.86 -11.70 17.66
N TRP A 94 -1.61 -12.37 16.78
CA TRP A 94 -2.73 -11.80 16.03
C TRP A 94 -3.85 -11.22 16.90
N LYS A 95 -4.12 -11.86 18.05
CA LYS A 95 -5.17 -11.46 18.99
C LYS A 95 -4.67 -10.56 20.13
N SER A 96 -3.38 -10.24 20.17
CA SER A 96 -2.79 -9.48 21.26
C SER A 96 -3.29 -8.03 21.32
N MET A 97 -3.19 -7.41 22.50
CA MET A 97 -3.49 -5.99 22.68
C MET A 97 -2.56 -5.10 21.83
N ALA A 98 -1.28 -5.47 21.72
CA ALA A 98 -0.32 -4.75 20.90
C ALA A 98 -0.76 -4.75 19.42
N THR A 99 -1.17 -5.90 18.87
CA THR A 99 -1.69 -5.99 17.51
C THR A 99 -2.95 -5.17 17.32
N ASN A 100 -3.85 -5.16 18.29
CA ASN A 100 -5.07 -4.36 18.22
C ASN A 100 -4.76 -2.85 18.25
N GLN A 101 -3.72 -2.43 18.97
CA GLN A 101 -3.27 -1.04 18.94
C GLN A 101 -2.71 -0.68 17.54
N VAL A 102 -1.84 -1.51 16.98
CA VAL A 102 -1.30 -1.30 15.62
C VAL A 102 -2.42 -1.22 14.58
N ARG A 103 -3.47 -2.05 14.69
CA ARG A 103 -4.64 -1.96 13.80
C ARG A 103 -5.34 -0.60 13.90
N LYS A 104 -5.55 -0.10 15.13
CA LYS A 104 -6.16 1.22 15.34
C LYS A 104 -5.32 2.33 14.69
N ASP A 105 -3.99 2.23 14.82
CA ASP A 105 -3.07 3.22 14.26
C ASP A 105 -3.04 3.16 12.72
N ILE A 106 -3.08 1.95 12.14
CA ILE A 106 -3.19 1.77 10.68
C ILE A 106 -4.49 2.38 10.14
N ARG A 107 -5.63 2.18 10.82
CA ARG A 107 -6.93 2.74 10.39
C ARG A 107 -6.95 4.27 10.39
N LYS A 108 -6.16 4.89 11.26
CA LYS A 108 -6.00 6.35 11.34
C LYS A 108 -4.86 6.88 10.46
N CYS A 109 -4.11 6.00 9.81
CA CYS A 109 -2.95 6.39 9.02
C CYS A 109 -3.37 7.19 7.78
N THR A 110 -2.78 8.38 7.65
CA THR A 110 -2.97 9.27 6.49
C THR A 110 -1.70 9.39 5.64
N LYS A 111 -0.69 8.51 5.87
CA LYS A 111 0.53 8.51 5.08
C LYS A 111 0.24 8.09 3.65
N ASN A 112 0.66 8.92 2.70
CA ASN A 112 0.64 8.55 1.29
C ASN A 112 1.89 7.73 0.98
N CYS A 113 1.78 6.40 0.98
CA CYS A 113 2.91 5.49 0.77
C CYS A 113 2.66 4.57 -0.42
N HIS A 114 3.73 4.00 -0.98
CA HIS A 114 3.63 3.11 -2.13
C HIS A 114 2.86 1.81 -1.84
N PHE A 115 2.79 1.36 -0.59
CA PHE A 115 1.92 0.24 -0.21
C PHE A 115 0.44 0.58 -0.41
N LEU A 116 0.06 1.83 -0.17
CA LEU A 116 -1.30 2.29 -0.37
C LEU A 116 -1.74 2.13 -1.84
N ILE A 117 -0.86 2.50 -2.78
CA ILE A 117 -1.17 2.43 -4.21
C ILE A 117 -1.08 1.01 -4.79
N ASN A 118 -0.37 0.10 -4.13
CA ASN A 118 -0.22 -1.29 -4.56
C ASN A 118 -1.26 -2.23 -3.96
N CYS A 119 -2.06 -1.77 -3.00
CA CYS A 119 -2.95 -2.62 -2.23
C CYS A 119 -4.33 -2.00 -2.08
N TYR A 120 -5.37 -2.83 -2.17
CA TYR A 120 -6.70 -2.57 -1.62
C TYR A 120 -7.52 -1.44 -2.27
N PHE A 121 -7.46 -1.32 -3.58
CA PHE A 121 -8.44 -0.58 -4.35
C PHE A 121 -9.45 -1.58 -4.90
N GLU A 122 -10.55 -1.77 -4.20
CA GLU A 122 -11.69 -2.57 -4.65
C GLU A 122 -12.43 -1.81 -5.77
N GLU A 123 -12.96 -2.55 -6.74
CA GLU A 123 -13.86 -2.01 -7.77
C GLU A 123 -15.26 -1.85 -7.23
#